data_9246ee524d3a7af87a5f91e68af01461
#
_entry.id   9246ee524d3a7af87a5f91e68af01461
#
_cell.length_a   1.000
_cell.length_b   1.000
_cell.length_c   1.000
_cell.angle_alpha   90.00
_cell.angle_beta   90.00
_cell.angle_gamma   90.00
#
_symmetry.space_group_name_H-M   'P 1'
#
loop_
_entity.id
_entity.type
_entity.pdbx_description
1 polymer ?
#
loop_
_entity_poly.entity_id
_entity_poly.type
_entity_poly.pdbx_seq_one_letter_code
_entity_poly.pdbx_strand_id
1 'polypeptide(L)'
;MKNLLSVVKISVPDQVYLKDPETSDLGKRIIENSILLIDELGFDSFTFKKLGTKIGSNESSIYRYFESKHKLLLYLSSWYWAWLEYQLVVETFSLSNPKEKLNKAVAIVTNTVAFDRNFSHINEVVLYKIIVNESSKSFLTKEVDSENKEGYFEIYKRLITRLSDMMLAINPNFAFSLSLASTVLEGGLHQHFLQAHFPSITNCKNDKTPTDFFLDLIENALK
;
A
#
# COMPACT_ATOMS: atom_id res chain seq x y z
N MET A 1 6.02 -26.60 -5.69
CA MET A 1 5.64 -25.36 -5.01
C MET A 1 6.15 -24.07 -5.68
N LYS A 2 7.41 -24.00 -6.17
CA LYS A 2 7.93 -22.78 -6.85
C LYS A 2 7.10 -22.29 -8.05
N ASN A 3 6.43 -23.16 -8.81
CA ASN A 3 5.63 -22.76 -9.99
C ASN A 3 4.18 -22.31 -9.68
N LEU A 4 3.65 -22.55 -8.48
CA LEU A 4 2.29 -22.12 -8.11
C LEU A 4 2.27 -20.67 -7.61
N LEU A 5 3.34 -20.21 -6.97
CA LEU A 5 3.48 -18.82 -6.49
C LEU A 5 3.86 -17.83 -7.60
N SER A 6 4.48 -18.31 -8.70
CA SER A 6 4.79 -17.46 -9.88
C SER A 6 3.56 -17.04 -10.71
N VAL A 7 2.35 -17.47 -10.32
CA VAL A 7 1.07 -17.18 -11.01
C VAL A 7 0.22 -16.17 -10.22
N VAL A 8 0.66 -15.73 -9.03
CA VAL A 8 -0.11 -14.73 -8.27
C VAL A 8 0.02 -13.38 -8.96
N LYS A 9 -1.05 -12.93 -9.61
CA LYS A 9 -1.17 -11.60 -10.16
C LYS A 9 -1.89 -10.71 -9.13
N ILE A 10 -1.23 -9.65 -8.70
CA ILE A 10 -1.88 -8.60 -7.92
C ILE A 10 -2.78 -7.80 -8.87
N SER A 11 -4.07 -7.80 -8.58
CA SER A 11 -5.07 -7.11 -9.41
C SER A 11 -5.28 -5.68 -8.91
N VAL A 12 -5.19 -4.73 -9.82
CA VAL A 12 -5.47 -3.31 -9.59
C VAL A 12 -6.74 -2.94 -10.35
N PRO A 13 -7.58 -2.02 -9.84
CA PRO A 13 -8.79 -1.57 -10.54
C PRO A 13 -8.48 -1.07 -11.96
N ASP A 14 -9.25 -1.53 -12.95
CA ASP A 14 -9.01 -1.22 -14.37
C ASP A 14 -9.15 0.28 -14.70
N GLN A 15 -9.84 1.03 -13.86
CA GLN A 15 -10.07 2.47 -14.04
C GLN A 15 -8.83 3.33 -13.82
N VAL A 16 -7.78 2.81 -13.14
CA VAL A 16 -6.57 3.60 -12.85
C VAL A 16 -5.55 3.60 -13.99
N TYR A 17 -5.78 2.83 -15.07
CA TYR A 17 -4.91 2.78 -16.24
C TYR A 17 -5.70 2.71 -17.55
N LEU A 18 -5.08 3.14 -18.65
CA LEU A 18 -5.65 3.06 -20.00
C LEU A 18 -5.34 1.71 -20.66
N LYS A 19 -4.19 1.14 -20.33
CA LYS A 19 -3.71 -0.17 -20.77
C LYS A 19 -3.03 -0.86 -19.60
N ASP A 20 -3.40 -2.11 -19.34
CA ASP A 20 -2.78 -2.90 -18.25
C ASP A 20 -1.26 -3.01 -18.45
N PRO A 21 -0.44 -2.39 -17.56
CA PRO A 21 1.00 -2.38 -17.69
C PRO A 21 1.62 -3.78 -17.49
N GLU A 22 0.92 -4.68 -16.83
CA GLU A 22 1.38 -6.05 -16.60
C GLU A 22 1.42 -6.89 -17.90
N THR A 23 0.73 -6.45 -18.95
CA THR A 23 0.56 -7.21 -20.20
C THR A 23 1.72 -7.04 -21.20
N SER A 24 2.73 -6.22 -20.90
CA SER A 24 3.84 -5.95 -21.83
C SER A 24 5.14 -5.60 -21.12
N ASP A 25 6.27 -5.88 -21.77
CA ASP A 25 7.61 -5.52 -21.26
C ASP A 25 7.78 -4.01 -21.08
N LEU A 26 7.19 -3.19 -21.98
CA LEU A 26 7.22 -1.74 -21.82
C LEU A 26 6.43 -1.29 -20.58
N GLY A 27 5.25 -1.86 -20.35
CA GLY A 27 4.44 -1.56 -19.18
C GLY A 27 5.17 -1.91 -17.86
N LYS A 28 5.79 -3.08 -17.79
CA LYS A 28 6.59 -3.49 -16.63
C LYS A 28 7.78 -2.56 -16.39
N ARG A 29 8.51 -2.16 -17.46
CA ARG A 29 9.60 -1.17 -17.35
C ARG A 29 9.10 0.20 -16.91
N ILE A 30 7.90 0.61 -17.32
CA ILE A 30 7.26 1.85 -16.84
C ILE A 30 7.06 1.75 -15.34
N ILE A 31 6.46 0.69 -14.81
CA ILE A 31 6.23 0.51 -13.37
C ILE A 31 7.54 0.48 -12.60
N GLU A 32 8.46 -0.42 -12.96
CA GLU A 32 9.76 -0.57 -12.30
C GLU A 32 10.51 0.76 -12.19
N ASN A 33 10.68 1.46 -13.34
CA ASN A 33 11.46 2.69 -13.36
C ASN A 33 10.70 3.90 -12.79
N SER A 34 9.37 3.87 -12.74
CA SER A 34 8.59 4.88 -12.00
C SER A 34 8.86 4.79 -10.51
N ILE A 35 8.84 3.58 -9.93
CA ILE A 35 9.17 3.35 -8.53
C ILE A 35 10.57 3.90 -8.22
N LEU A 36 11.58 3.54 -9.02
CA LEU A 36 12.95 4.01 -8.79
C LEU A 36 13.09 5.53 -8.93
N LEU A 37 12.43 6.15 -9.92
CA LEU A 37 12.51 7.60 -10.13
C LEU A 37 11.73 8.40 -9.09
N ILE A 38 10.61 7.91 -8.61
CA ILE A 38 9.85 8.59 -7.55
C ILE A 38 10.63 8.52 -6.23
N ASP A 39 11.25 7.39 -5.89
CA ASP A 39 12.13 7.28 -4.71
C ASP A 39 13.33 8.23 -4.80
N GLU A 40 13.94 8.36 -6.00
CA GLU A 40 15.10 9.21 -6.24
C GLU A 40 14.79 10.72 -6.22
N LEU A 41 13.69 11.14 -6.86
CA LEU A 41 13.40 12.56 -7.16
C LEU A 41 12.27 13.15 -6.31
N GLY A 42 11.47 12.32 -5.64
CA GLY A 42 10.16 12.65 -5.10
C GLY A 42 9.08 12.76 -6.18
N PHE A 43 7.82 12.54 -5.80
CA PHE A 43 6.69 12.55 -6.74
C PHE A 43 6.49 13.91 -7.44
N ASP A 44 6.75 15.02 -6.76
CA ASP A 44 6.57 16.35 -7.36
C ASP A 44 7.50 16.60 -8.55
N SER A 45 8.76 16.17 -8.43
CA SER A 45 9.79 16.32 -9.48
C SER A 45 9.75 15.21 -10.54
N PHE A 46 9.00 14.13 -10.30
CA PHE A 46 8.79 13.06 -11.27
C PHE A 46 7.94 13.54 -12.45
N THR A 47 8.35 13.19 -13.70
CA THR A 47 7.60 13.47 -14.93
C THR A 47 7.71 12.31 -15.90
N PHE A 48 6.72 12.15 -16.78
CA PHE A 48 6.76 11.12 -17.84
C PHE A 48 7.89 11.38 -18.85
N LYS A 49 8.31 12.63 -19.05
CA LYS A 49 9.48 12.96 -19.87
C LYS A 49 10.76 12.37 -19.28
N LYS A 50 11.01 12.55 -17.97
CA LYS A 50 12.17 11.96 -17.27
C LYS A 50 12.11 10.44 -17.30
N LEU A 51 10.94 9.85 -17.07
CA LEU A 51 10.73 8.41 -17.15
C LEU A 51 11.01 7.89 -18.56
N GLY A 52 10.50 8.54 -19.59
CA GLY A 52 10.75 8.18 -21.00
C GLY A 52 12.25 8.16 -21.33
N THR A 53 12.99 9.18 -20.89
CA THR A 53 14.45 9.22 -21.05
C THR A 53 15.11 8.03 -20.34
N LYS A 54 14.73 7.71 -19.10
CA LYS A 54 15.32 6.61 -18.32
C LYS A 54 15.10 5.24 -18.96
N ILE A 55 13.90 5.00 -19.50
CA ILE A 55 13.55 3.70 -20.10
C ILE A 55 13.84 3.61 -21.61
N GLY A 56 14.44 4.65 -22.22
CA GLY A 56 14.71 4.68 -23.66
C GLY A 56 13.44 4.67 -24.52
N SER A 57 12.37 5.34 -24.09
CA SER A 57 11.10 5.43 -24.78
C SER A 57 10.62 6.90 -24.86
N ASN A 58 9.70 7.19 -25.76
CA ASN A 58 9.09 8.52 -25.80
C ASN A 58 7.97 8.65 -24.76
N GLU A 59 7.73 9.89 -24.33
CA GLU A 59 6.69 10.21 -23.34
C GLU A 59 5.29 9.78 -23.81
N SER A 60 4.98 9.90 -25.10
CA SER A 60 3.67 9.48 -25.66
C SER A 60 3.39 7.97 -25.50
N SER A 61 4.44 7.15 -25.44
CA SER A 61 4.28 5.73 -25.16
C SER A 61 3.82 5.44 -23.73
N ILE A 62 4.21 6.31 -22.77
CA ILE A 62 3.80 6.20 -21.37
C ILE A 62 2.35 6.63 -21.20
N TYR A 63 1.93 7.72 -21.87
CA TYR A 63 0.53 8.18 -21.88
C TYR A 63 -0.46 7.14 -22.42
N ARG A 64 0.00 6.13 -23.16
CA ARG A 64 -0.84 5.01 -23.59
C ARG A 64 -1.21 4.07 -22.44
N TYR A 65 -0.49 4.11 -21.31
CA TYR A 65 -0.75 3.31 -20.11
C TYR A 65 -1.44 4.13 -19.01
N PHE A 66 -0.99 5.35 -18.80
CA PHE A 66 -1.47 6.21 -17.72
C PHE A 66 -1.78 7.62 -18.25
N GLU A 67 -2.98 8.08 -18.01
CA GLU A 67 -3.44 9.41 -18.41
C GLU A 67 -2.61 10.55 -17.77
N SER A 68 -2.12 10.34 -16.56
CA SER A 68 -1.33 11.30 -15.81
C SER A 68 -0.41 10.62 -14.81
N LYS A 69 0.57 11.38 -14.26
CA LYS A 69 1.40 10.88 -13.16
C LYS A 69 0.58 10.61 -11.89
N HIS A 70 -0.53 11.31 -11.70
CA HIS A 70 -1.48 11.01 -10.61
C HIS A 70 -2.11 9.63 -10.78
N LYS A 71 -2.58 9.25 -11.97
CA LYS A 71 -3.10 7.90 -12.25
C LYS A 71 -2.04 6.82 -12.06
N LEU A 72 -0.80 7.11 -12.39
CA LEU A 72 0.32 6.21 -12.08
C LEU A 72 0.51 6.05 -10.56
N LEU A 73 0.45 7.13 -9.77
CA LEU A 73 0.56 7.04 -8.32
C LEU A 73 -0.61 6.25 -7.71
N LEU A 74 -1.83 6.47 -8.21
CA LEU A 74 -3.01 5.67 -7.83
C LEU A 74 -2.79 4.18 -8.14
N TYR A 75 -2.22 3.85 -9.31
CA TYR A 75 -1.88 2.48 -9.66
C TYR A 75 -0.88 1.87 -8.67
N LEU A 76 0.22 2.56 -8.38
CA LEU A 76 1.25 2.10 -7.45
C LEU A 76 0.69 1.90 -6.03
N SER A 77 -0.13 2.84 -5.56
CA SER A 77 -0.79 2.75 -4.26
C SER A 77 -1.78 1.59 -4.22
N SER A 78 -2.61 1.44 -5.24
CA SER A 78 -3.58 0.33 -5.34
C SER A 78 -2.88 -1.03 -5.41
N TRP A 79 -1.77 -1.12 -6.14
CA TRP A 79 -0.96 -2.34 -6.18
C TRP A 79 -0.40 -2.69 -4.81
N TYR A 80 0.15 -1.70 -4.08
CA TYR A 80 0.65 -1.89 -2.73
C TYR A 80 -0.44 -2.39 -1.76
N TRP A 81 -1.62 -1.75 -1.78
CA TRP A 81 -2.74 -2.17 -0.93
C TRP A 81 -3.24 -3.57 -1.26
N ALA A 82 -3.28 -3.94 -2.55
CA ALA A 82 -3.68 -5.28 -2.99
C ALA A 82 -2.64 -6.34 -2.58
N TRP A 83 -1.36 -6.02 -2.68
CA TRP A 83 -0.28 -6.90 -2.20
C TRP A 83 -0.35 -7.07 -0.68
N LEU A 84 -0.58 -6.00 0.07
CA LEU A 84 -0.71 -6.04 1.52
C LEU A 84 -1.94 -6.86 1.94
N GLU A 85 -3.07 -6.72 1.24
CA GLU A 85 -4.27 -7.53 1.45
C GLU A 85 -3.98 -9.02 1.17
N TYR A 86 -3.25 -9.31 0.11
CA TYR A 86 -2.83 -10.69 -0.20
C TYR A 86 -2.00 -11.29 0.94
N GLN A 87 -0.99 -10.58 1.43
CA GLN A 87 -0.18 -11.01 2.58
C GLN A 87 -1.04 -11.25 3.82
N LEU A 88 -1.94 -10.31 4.13
CA LEU A 88 -2.86 -10.42 5.25
C LEU A 88 -3.73 -11.68 5.16
N VAL A 89 -4.34 -11.93 4.01
CA VAL A 89 -5.21 -13.10 3.81
C VAL A 89 -4.40 -14.39 3.94
N VAL A 90 -3.26 -14.51 3.26
CA VAL A 90 -2.44 -15.74 3.27
C VAL A 90 -1.93 -16.06 4.67
N GLU A 91 -1.40 -15.06 5.38
CA GLU A 91 -0.79 -15.28 6.69
C GLU A 91 -1.79 -15.42 7.85
N THR A 92 -3.04 -15.00 7.65
CA THR A 92 -4.08 -15.15 8.67
C THR A 92 -5.07 -16.27 8.38
N PHE A 93 -5.01 -16.90 7.19
CA PHE A 93 -5.99 -17.91 6.78
C PHE A 93 -6.08 -19.12 7.72
N SER A 94 -4.94 -19.62 8.20
CA SER A 94 -4.87 -20.79 9.08
C SER A 94 -5.12 -20.50 10.57
N LEU A 95 -5.22 -19.21 10.95
CA LEU A 95 -5.40 -18.81 12.34
C LEU A 95 -6.87 -18.84 12.74
N SER A 96 -7.21 -19.69 13.71
CA SER A 96 -8.58 -19.84 14.22
C SER A 96 -8.88 -18.93 15.41
N ASN A 97 -7.85 -18.54 16.19
CA ASN A 97 -8.02 -17.64 17.33
C ASN A 97 -8.17 -16.18 16.85
N PRO A 98 -9.30 -15.48 17.15
CA PRO A 98 -9.53 -14.13 16.68
C PRO A 98 -8.46 -13.12 17.13
N LYS A 99 -7.96 -13.23 18.37
CA LYS A 99 -6.91 -12.35 18.90
C LYS A 99 -5.58 -12.55 18.18
N GLU A 100 -5.16 -13.79 17.96
CA GLU A 100 -3.95 -14.11 17.20
C GLU A 100 -4.05 -13.63 15.75
N LYS A 101 -5.22 -13.83 15.13
CA LYS A 101 -5.52 -13.38 13.78
C LYS A 101 -5.42 -11.87 13.65
N LEU A 102 -6.02 -11.11 14.56
CA LEU A 102 -5.94 -9.65 14.59
C LEU A 102 -4.51 -9.18 14.85
N ASN A 103 -3.80 -9.75 15.82
CA ASN A 103 -2.41 -9.39 16.12
C ASN A 103 -1.50 -9.59 14.90
N LYS A 104 -1.67 -10.71 14.19
CA LYS A 104 -0.93 -10.99 12.96
C LYS A 104 -1.27 -9.98 11.85
N ALA A 105 -2.55 -9.66 11.68
CA ALA A 105 -3.00 -8.66 10.71
C ALA A 105 -2.43 -7.27 10.99
N VAL A 106 -2.45 -6.84 12.26
CA VAL A 106 -1.85 -5.56 12.69
C VAL A 106 -0.36 -5.54 12.40
N ALA A 107 0.36 -6.62 12.72
CA ALA A 107 1.78 -6.72 12.42
C ALA A 107 2.09 -6.59 10.92
N ILE A 108 1.26 -7.17 10.05
CA ILE A 108 1.43 -7.07 8.59
C ILE A 108 1.24 -5.63 8.10
N VAL A 109 0.23 -4.92 8.58
CA VAL A 109 -0.10 -3.58 8.07
C VAL A 109 0.72 -2.46 8.71
N THR A 110 1.39 -2.72 9.84
CA THR A 110 2.17 -1.69 10.56
C THR A 110 3.68 -1.93 10.54
N ASN A 111 4.15 -3.05 10.00
CA ASN A 111 5.58 -3.37 9.95
C ASN A 111 6.23 -2.83 8.67
N THR A 112 7.56 -2.77 8.67
CA THR A 112 8.34 -2.51 7.46
C THR A 112 8.26 -3.69 6.50
N VAL A 113 8.30 -3.39 5.21
CA VAL A 113 8.24 -4.40 4.15
C VAL A 113 9.61 -5.02 3.93
N ALA A 114 9.67 -6.35 3.87
CA ALA A 114 10.82 -7.09 3.37
C ALA A 114 10.66 -7.37 1.86
N PHE A 115 11.78 -7.51 1.16
CA PHE A 115 11.77 -7.79 -0.28
C PHE A 115 11.14 -9.16 -0.57
N ASP A 116 10.09 -9.17 -1.40
CA ASP A 116 9.43 -10.38 -1.89
C ASP A 116 9.91 -10.69 -3.34
N ARG A 117 10.59 -11.81 -3.51
CA ARG A 117 11.15 -12.21 -4.82
C ARG A 117 10.10 -12.71 -5.83
N ASN A 118 8.83 -12.74 -5.46
CA ASN A 118 7.77 -13.24 -6.35
C ASN A 118 7.35 -12.22 -7.42
N PHE A 119 7.66 -10.94 -7.25
CA PHE A 119 7.27 -9.85 -8.17
C PHE A 119 8.52 -9.17 -8.75
N SER A 120 9.11 -9.76 -9.79
CA SER A 120 10.45 -9.42 -10.29
C SER A 120 10.62 -7.98 -10.81
N HIS A 121 9.55 -7.29 -11.21
CA HIS A 121 9.58 -5.91 -11.74
C HIS A 121 9.08 -4.86 -10.73
N ILE A 122 8.71 -5.27 -9.52
CA ILE A 122 8.30 -4.37 -8.45
C ILE A 122 9.20 -4.62 -7.24
N ASN A 123 9.88 -3.59 -6.80
CA ASN A 123 10.64 -3.61 -5.56
C ASN A 123 9.73 -3.09 -4.43
N GLU A 124 9.16 -3.99 -3.66
CA GLU A 124 8.19 -3.69 -2.62
C GLU A 124 8.79 -2.82 -1.51
N VAL A 125 10.08 -2.95 -1.23
CA VAL A 125 10.78 -2.13 -0.22
C VAL A 125 10.86 -0.68 -0.68
N VAL A 126 11.17 -0.44 -1.96
CA VAL A 126 11.20 0.92 -2.52
C VAL A 126 9.79 1.48 -2.67
N LEU A 127 8.85 0.65 -3.14
CA LEU A 127 7.44 1.04 -3.22
C LEU A 127 6.88 1.41 -1.84
N TYR A 128 7.19 0.65 -0.80
CA TYR A 128 6.80 0.98 0.57
C TYR A 128 7.29 2.38 1.01
N LYS A 129 8.53 2.76 0.70
CA LYS A 129 9.03 4.12 0.99
C LYS A 129 8.20 5.19 0.29
N ILE A 130 7.82 4.95 -0.97
CA ILE A 130 6.93 5.86 -1.71
C ILE A 130 5.58 5.95 -1.01
N ILE A 131 5.00 4.83 -0.59
CA ILE A 131 3.72 4.83 0.13
C ILE A 131 3.81 5.63 1.43
N VAL A 132 4.85 5.44 2.23
CA VAL A 132 5.08 6.20 3.47
C VAL A 132 5.16 7.71 3.21
N ASN A 133 5.82 8.13 2.12
CA ASN A 133 6.11 9.54 1.88
C ASN A 133 5.08 10.25 0.97
N GLU A 134 4.43 9.53 0.05
CA GLU A 134 3.72 10.14 -1.07
C GLU A 134 2.26 9.69 -1.21
N SER A 135 1.82 8.61 -0.50
CA SER A 135 0.48 8.03 -0.69
C SER A 135 -0.65 9.02 -0.45
N SER A 136 -0.49 9.96 0.48
CA SER A 136 -1.48 11.01 0.73
C SER A 136 -1.80 11.85 -0.51
N LYS A 137 -0.84 12.01 -1.44
CA LYS A 137 -1.04 12.72 -2.71
C LYS A 137 -1.94 11.96 -3.70
N SER A 138 -2.22 10.68 -3.44
CA SER A 138 -3.16 9.91 -4.26
C SER A 138 -4.63 10.19 -3.91
N PHE A 139 -4.95 10.69 -2.71
CA PHE A 139 -6.32 10.91 -2.26
C PHE A 139 -6.58 12.31 -1.66
N LEU A 140 -5.57 13.07 -1.24
CA LEU A 140 -5.75 14.47 -0.80
C LEU A 140 -5.80 15.43 -2.00
N THR A 141 -6.75 15.19 -2.91
CA THR A 141 -6.96 15.94 -4.15
C THR A 141 -8.40 16.44 -4.23
N LYS A 142 -8.68 17.34 -5.16
CA LYS A 142 -10.06 17.81 -5.42
C LYS A 142 -10.90 16.74 -6.14
N GLU A 143 -10.26 15.81 -6.78
CA GLU A 143 -10.86 14.72 -7.56
C GLU A 143 -11.26 13.51 -6.71
N VAL A 144 -10.90 13.47 -5.42
CA VAL A 144 -11.05 12.30 -4.53
C VAL A 144 -12.50 11.76 -4.50
N ASP A 145 -13.50 12.63 -4.47
CA ASP A 145 -14.90 12.19 -4.41
C ASP A 145 -15.36 11.52 -5.70
N SER A 146 -14.94 12.02 -6.87
CA SER A 146 -15.22 11.39 -8.16
C SER A 146 -14.47 10.08 -8.32
N GLU A 147 -13.19 10.06 -8.01
CA GLU A 147 -12.34 8.86 -8.05
C GLU A 147 -12.83 7.77 -7.08
N ASN A 148 -13.34 8.17 -5.91
CA ASN A 148 -13.96 7.26 -4.96
C ASN A 148 -15.26 6.64 -5.50
N LYS A 149 -16.10 7.40 -6.20
CA LYS A 149 -17.32 6.89 -6.87
C LYS A 149 -16.98 5.93 -8.01
N GLU A 150 -15.87 6.16 -8.70
CA GLU A 150 -15.37 5.32 -9.78
C GLU A 150 -14.64 4.05 -9.28
N GLY A 151 -14.49 3.88 -7.95
CA GLY A 151 -13.94 2.64 -7.37
C GLY A 151 -12.43 2.61 -7.20
N TYR A 152 -11.70 3.73 -7.39
CA TYR A 152 -10.23 3.75 -7.32
C TYR A 152 -9.67 3.34 -5.95
N PHE A 153 -10.44 3.53 -4.88
CA PHE A 153 -10.03 3.24 -3.50
C PHE A 153 -10.67 1.95 -2.94
N GLU A 154 -11.24 1.09 -3.77
CA GLU A 154 -11.93 -0.13 -3.30
C GLU A 154 -11.03 -1.07 -2.52
N ILE A 155 -9.81 -1.29 -2.98
CA ILE A 155 -8.84 -2.19 -2.32
C ILE A 155 -8.45 -1.63 -0.95
N TYR A 156 -8.15 -0.34 -0.89
CA TYR A 156 -7.83 0.35 0.37
C TYR A 156 -8.98 0.23 1.38
N LYS A 157 -10.22 0.50 0.96
CA LYS A 157 -11.41 0.35 1.81
C LYS A 157 -11.65 -1.09 2.25
N ARG A 158 -11.43 -2.05 1.36
CA ARG A 158 -11.59 -3.47 1.66
C ARG A 158 -10.57 -3.95 2.69
N LEU A 159 -9.33 -3.48 2.64
CA LEU A 159 -8.30 -3.78 3.63
C LEU A 159 -8.70 -3.26 5.02
N ILE A 160 -9.20 -2.02 5.11
CA ILE A 160 -9.74 -1.43 6.35
C ILE A 160 -10.92 -2.27 6.87
N THR A 161 -11.86 -2.65 6.01
CA THR A 161 -13.01 -3.48 6.40
C THR A 161 -12.56 -4.81 6.97
N ARG A 162 -11.57 -5.48 6.37
CA ARG A 162 -11.03 -6.75 6.92
C ARG A 162 -10.45 -6.60 8.32
N LEU A 163 -9.71 -5.52 8.58
CA LEU A 163 -9.20 -5.23 9.93
C LEU A 163 -10.34 -4.96 10.91
N SER A 164 -11.34 -4.18 10.49
CA SER A 164 -12.54 -3.90 11.28
C SER A 164 -13.29 -5.17 11.65
N ASP A 165 -13.51 -6.08 10.69
CA ASP A 165 -14.19 -7.35 10.90
C ASP A 165 -13.43 -8.24 11.91
N MET A 166 -12.10 -8.23 11.86
CA MET A 166 -11.27 -8.95 12.84
C MET A 166 -11.40 -8.35 14.25
N MET A 167 -11.55 -7.02 14.39
CA MET A 167 -11.83 -6.36 15.68
C MET A 167 -13.22 -6.74 16.20
N LEU A 168 -14.24 -6.72 15.35
CA LEU A 168 -15.61 -7.10 15.68
C LEU A 168 -15.75 -8.59 16.04
N ALA A 169 -14.88 -9.44 15.52
CA ALA A 169 -14.82 -10.86 15.93
C ALA A 169 -14.35 -11.03 17.40
N ILE A 170 -13.67 -10.03 17.98
CA ILE A 170 -13.24 -10.00 19.38
C ILE A 170 -14.29 -9.29 20.25
N ASN A 171 -14.71 -8.10 19.84
CA ASN A 171 -15.74 -7.31 20.53
C ASN A 171 -16.82 -6.86 19.52
N PRO A 172 -17.91 -7.63 19.38
CA PRO A 172 -18.99 -7.31 18.43
C PRO A 172 -19.69 -5.96 18.68
N ASN A 173 -19.58 -5.42 19.89
CA ASN A 173 -20.21 -4.16 20.28
C ASN A 173 -19.29 -2.94 20.16
N PHE A 174 -18.07 -3.11 19.63
CA PHE A 174 -17.13 -2.00 19.49
C PHE A 174 -17.56 -1.05 18.38
N ALA A 175 -18.04 0.14 18.78
CA ALA A 175 -18.69 1.11 17.89
C ALA A 175 -17.73 1.77 16.86
N PHE A 176 -16.42 1.78 17.11
CA PHE A 176 -15.43 2.52 16.31
C PHE A 176 -14.48 1.60 15.52
N SER A 177 -14.91 0.40 15.15
CA SER A 177 -14.06 -0.60 14.50
C SER A 177 -13.46 -0.12 13.18
N LEU A 178 -14.23 0.53 12.30
CA LEU A 178 -13.72 1.12 11.05
C LEU A 178 -12.78 2.30 11.30
N SER A 179 -13.09 3.16 12.27
CA SER A 179 -12.24 4.31 12.61
C SER A 179 -10.91 3.85 13.20
N LEU A 180 -10.92 2.84 14.08
CA LEU A 180 -9.69 2.27 14.63
C LEU A 180 -8.88 1.55 13.55
N ALA A 181 -9.53 0.77 12.68
CA ALA A 181 -8.85 0.06 11.58
C ALA A 181 -8.15 1.03 10.61
N SER A 182 -8.82 2.12 10.19
CA SER A 182 -8.20 3.14 9.34
C SER A 182 -7.07 3.87 10.06
N THR A 183 -7.23 4.17 11.36
CA THR A 183 -6.19 4.78 12.18
C THR A 183 -4.95 3.88 12.31
N VAL A 184 -5.12 2.57 12.45
CA VAL A 184 -4.01 1.60 12.52
C VAL A 184 -3.24 1.59 11.19
N LEU A 185 -3.95 1.51 10.06
CA LEU A 185 -3.32 1.45 8.74
C LEU A 185 -2.53 2.73 8.41
N GLU A 186 -3.20 3.89 8.49
CA GLU A 186 -2.58 5.18 8.20
C GLU A 186 -1.55 5.58 9.26
N GLY A 187 -1.87 5.33 10.53
CA GLY A 187 -0.97 5.62 11.64
C GLY A 187 0.29 4.78 11.61
N GLY A 188 0.23 3.53 11.13
CA GLY A 188 1.41 2.69 10.90
C GLY A 188 2.39 3.35 9.93
N LEU A 189 1.91 3.77 8.76
CA LEU A 189 2.71 4.52 7.79
C LEU A 189 3.25 5.83 8.37
N HIS A 190 2.39 6.58 9.07
CA HIS A 190 2.79 7.85 9.66
C HIS A 190 3.86 7.69 10.74
N GLN A 191 3.81 6.63 11.58
CA GLN A 191 4.86 6.35 12.55
C GLN A 191 6.21 6.06 11.87
N HIS A 192 6.24 5.34 10.75
CA HIS A 192 7.47 5.14 9.97
C HIS A 192 8.00 6.45 9.38
N PHE A 193 7.12 7.32 8.90
CA PHE A 193 7.49 8.67 8.47
C PHE A 193 8.10 9.48 9.62
N LEU A 194 7.48 9.47 10.80
CA LEU A 194 8.00 10.16 11.98
C LEU A 194 9.34 9.62 12.44
N GLN A 195 9.54 8.31 12.42
CA GLN A 195 10.83 7.68 12.74
C GLN A 195 11.96 8.21 11.85
N ALA A 196 11.67 8.36 10.55
CA ALA A 196 12.67 8.80 9.57
C ALA A 196 12.94 10.31 9.63
N HIS A 197 11.91 11.14 9.85
CA HIS A 197 12.00 12.59 9.65
C HIS A 197 11.85 13.42 10.94
N PHE A 198 11.11 12.92 11.92
CA PHE A 198 10.80 13.64 13.17
C PHE A 198 10.95 12.74 14.41
N PRO A 199 12.14 12.12 14.63
CA PRO A 199 12.33 11.13 15.71
C PRO A 199 12.11 11.70 17.12
N SER A 200 12.04 13.02 17.29
CA SER A 200 11.77 13.67 18.58
C SER A 200 10.32 13.58 19.05
N ILE A 201 9.37 13.32 18.12
CA ILE A 201 7.93 13.28 18.41
C ILE A 201 7.31 11.88 18.28
N THR A 202 8.12 10.84 18.22
CA THR A 202 7.67 9.44 18.29
C THR A 202 8.50 8.66 19.33
N ASN A 203 7.85 7.72 20.00
CA ASN A 203 8.50 6.72 20.85
C ASN A 203 8.74 5.39 20.13
N CYS A 204 8.28 5.25 18.89
CA CYS A 204 8.54 4.09 18.05
C CYS A 204 9.99 4.11 17.54
N LYS A 205 10.94 3.72 18.38
CA LYS A 205 12.37 3.68 18.07
C LYS A 205 13.08 2.65 18.95
N ASN A 206 14.25 2.21 18.52
CA ASN A 206 15.04 1.14 19.15
C ASN A 206 14.25 -0.19 19.15
N ASP A 207 13.87 -0.64 20.34
CA ASP A 207 13.14 -1.88 20.62
C ASP A 207 11.61 -1.73 20.56
N LYS A 208 11.09 -0.51 20.36
CA LYS A 208 9.65 -0.22 20.27
C LYS A 208 9.26 0.06 18.82
N THR A 209 8.36 -0.76 18.30
CA THR A 209 7.90 -0.67 16.92
C THR A 209 6.52 0.01 16.79
N PRO A 210 6.13 0.52 15.63
CA PRO A 210 4.74 0.91 15.37
C PRO A 210 3.76 -0.23 15.64
N THR A 211 4.15 -1.47 15.36
CA THR A 211 3.35 -2.66 15.66
C THR A 211 3.03 -2.78 17.14
N ASP A 212 4.05 -2.65 18.02
CA ASP A 212 3.86 -2.74 19.47
C ASP A 212 2.89 -1.66 19.96
N PHE A 213 3.04 -0.44 19.45
CA PHE A 213 2.17 0.68 19.79
C PHE A 213 0.71 0.41 19.41
N PHE A 214 0.48 -0.07 18.18
CA PHE A 214 -0.90 -0.32 17.72
C PHE A 214 -1.51 -1.58 18.35
N LEU A 215 -0.73 -2.59 18.70
CA LEU A 215 -1.22 -3.75 19.45
C LEU A 215 -1.69 -3.34 20.85
N ASP A 216 -0.92 -2.52 21.57
CA ASP A 216 -1.32 -2.00 22.88
C ASP A 216 -2.58 -1.11 22.79
N LEU A 217 -2.63 -0.21 21.80
CA LEU A 217 -3.79 0.64 21.55
C LEU A 217 -5.07 -0.18 21.32
N ILE A 218 -5.00 -1.18 20.44
CA ILE A 218 -6.13 -2.06 20.10
C ILE A 218 -6.56 -2.88 21.31
N GLU A 219 -5.60 -3.47 22.06
CA GLU A 219 -5.93 -4.27 23.24
C GLU A 219 -6.67 -3.44 24.30
N ASN A 220 -6.31 -2.17 24.46
CA ASN A 220 -6.99 -1.26 25.37
C ASN A 220 -8.36 -0.79 24.85
N ALA A 221 -8.51 -0.61 23.53
CA ALA A 221 -9.77 -0.17 22.94
C ALA A 221 -10.83 -1.26 22.87
N LEU A 222 -10.44 -2.53 22.78
CA LEU A 222 -11.37 -3.67 22.62
C LEU A 222 -11.79 -4.31 23.96
N LYS A 223 -11.30 -3.81 25.10
CA LYS A 223 -11.76 -4.23 26.44
C LYS A 223 -13.20 -3.79 26.69
#